data_7d73c0904909b11d06583c999b6f7942
#
_entry.id   7d73c0904909b11d06583c999b6f7942
#
_cell.length_a   1.000
_cell.length_b   1.000
_cell.length_c   1.000
_cell.angle_alpha   90.00
_cell.angle_beta   90.00
_cell.angle_gamma   90.00
#
_symmetry.space_group_name_H-M   'P 1'
#
loop_
_entity.id
_entity.type
_entity.pdbx_description
1 polymer ?
#
loop_
_entity_poly.entity_id
_entity_poly.type
_entity_poly.pdbx_seq_one_letter_code
_entity_poly.pdbx_strand_id
1 'polypeptide(L)'
;MAKAPKEKTKVIVKTSTRMSKKGPLTPDMLRKLDAYWRAANYLAAGQLYLLDNPLLREPLRPEHLKRTLVGHWGTVPGQNFIYTHLNRVITRHELNMIYVSGPGHGGNAVVAQTYLEGTYSEFYPNVSQDEEGMRRLFRQFSFPGAPRLHQRGGRAGLLPGPRLWRGDGQPDPDRRLRSG
;
A
#
# COMPACT_ATOMS: atom_id res chain seq x y z
N MET A 1 49.09 -44.39 29.64
CA MET A 1 47.78 -43.75 29.40
C MET A 1 47.93 -42.81 28.18
N ALA A 2 47.48 -43.27 27.01
CA ALA A 2 47.63 -42.55 25.76
C ALA A 2 46.34 -41.76 25.49
N LYS A 3 46.49 -40.47 25.21
CA LYS A 3 45.42 -39.52 24.98
C LYS A 3 45.05 -39.56 23.50
N ALA A 4 43.82 -39.93 23.15
CA ALA A 4 43.30 -39.99 21.78
C ALA A 4 43.18 -38.59 21.15
N PRO A 5 43.43 -38.42 19.85
CA PRO A 5 43.30 -37.13 19.14
C PRO A 5 41.84 -36.82 18.84
N LYS A 6 41.44 -35.58 19.12
CA LYS A 6 40.12 -35.03 18.76
C LYS A 6 40.09 -34.70 17.29
N GLU A 7 39.30 -35.44 16.54
CA GLU A 7 38.99 -35.18 15.12
C GLU A 7 38.14 -33.92 15.01
N LYS A 8 38.62 -32.90 14.30
CA LYS A 8 37.88 -31.67 14.00
C LYS A 8 37.06 -31.88 12.75
N THR A 9 35.78 -32.11 12.90
CA THR A 9 34.84 -32.14 11.80
C THR A 9 34.73 -30.76 11.15
N LYS A 10 35.32 -30.61 9.97
CA LYS A 10 35.13 -29.40 9.13
C LYS A 10 33.73 -29.46 8.49
N VAL A 11 32.82 -28.66 9.00
CA VAL A 11 31.53 -28.38 8.33
C VAL A 11 31.82 -27.49 7.13
N ILE A 12 31.80 -28.05 5.92
CA ILE A 12 31.90 -27.30 4.70
C ILE A 12 30.49 -26.79 4.37
N VAL A 13 30.18 -25.56 4.77
CA VAL A 13 29.00 -24.86 4.27
C VAL A 13 29.27 -24.47 2.83
N LYS A 14 28.74 -25.25 1.88
CA LYS A 14 28.72 -24.87 0.47
C LYS A 14 27.70 -23.75 0.29
N THR A 15 28.12 -22.50 0.42
CA THR A 15 27.32 -21.35 0.03
C THR A 15 27.35 -21.24 -1.49
N SER A 16 26.45 -21.95 -2.15
CA SER A 16 26.26 -21.78 -3.60
C SER A 16 25.37 -20.54 -3.83
N THR A 17 25.96 -19.37 -3.71
CA THR A 17 25.32 -18.13 -4.15
C THR A 17 25.65 -17.92 -5.62
N ARG A 18 25.02 -18.69 -6.49
CA ARG A 18 24.98 -18.38 -7.93
C ARG A 18 23.99 -17.23 -8.08
N MET A 19 24.45 -15.99 -7.89
CA MET A 19 23.66 -14.80 -8.19
C MET A 19 23.28 -14.83 -9.66
N SER A 20 22.02 -15.13 -9.93
CA SER A 20 21.45 -14.93 -11.26
C SER A 20 21.64 -13.45 -11.63
N LYS A 21 22.21 -13.16 -12.80
CA LYS A 21 22.31 -11.79 -13.36
C LYS A 21 20.94 -11.16 -13.65
N LYS A 22 19.85 -11.91 -13.51
CA LYS A 22 18.47 -11.42 -13.55
C LYS A 22 18.02 -11.13 -12.14
N GLY A 23 17.61 -9.88 -11.86
CA GLY A 23 17.03 -9.48 -10.58
C GLY A 23 15.80 -10.34 -10.23
N PRO A 24 15.32 -10.26 -8.97
CA PRO A 24 14.22 -11.09 -8.47
C PRO A 24 12.87 -10.79 -9.12
N LEU A 25 12.76 -9.71 -9.88
CA LEU A 25 11.56 -9.26 -10.56
C LEU A 25 11.77 -9.19 -12.06
N THR A 26 10.74 -9.55 -12.83
CA THR A 26 10.73 -9.30 -14.27
C THR A 26 10.56 -7.79 -14.53
N PRO A 27 11.00 -7.28 -15.69
CA PRO A 27 10.79 -5.87 -16.05
C PRO A 27 9.30 -5.47 -16.05
N ASP A 28 8.41 -6.37 -16.43
CA ASP A 28 6.96 -6.13 -16.40
C ASP A 28 6.44 -6.02 -14.98
N MET A 29 6.83 -6.93 -14.09
CA MET A 29 6.45 -6.85 -12.67
C MET A 29 6.97 -5.57 -12.02
N LEU A 30 8.20 -5.17 -12.34
CA LEU A 30 8.78 -3.94 -11.81
C LEU A 30 7.96 -2.71 -12.26
N ARG A 31 7.57 -2.63 -13.54
CA ARG A 31 6.70 -1.54 -14.03
C ARG A 31 5.36 -1.50 -13.31
N LYS A 32 4.72 -2.66 -13.09
CA LYS A 32 3.44 -2.75 -12.38
C LYS A 32 3.56 -2.29 -10.92
N LEU A 33 4.60 -2.72 -10.22
CA LEU A 33 4.86 -2.30 -8.84
C LEU A 33 5.14 -0.80 -8.74
N ASP A 34 5.94 -0.25 -9.68
CA ASP A 34 6.20 1.18 -9.75
C ASP A 34 4.92 1.99 -10.01
N ALA A 35 4.12 1.57 -10.97
CA ALA A 35 2.84 2.22 -11.28
C ALA A 35 1.88 2.21 -10.08
N TYR A 36 1.77 1.08 -9.40
CA TYR A 36 0.95 0.96 -8.21
C TYR A 36 1.45 1.85 -7.05
N TRP A 37 2.75 1.81 -6.78
CA TRP A 37 3.37 2.64 -5.76
C TRP A 37 3.18 4.14 -6.04
N ARG A 38 3.35 4.57 -7.29
CA ARG A 38 3.13 5.96 -7.70
C ARG A 38 1.68 6.38 -7.56
N ALA A 39 0.72 5.52 -7.93
CA ALA A 39 -0.69 5.78 -7.73
C ALA A 39 -1.05 5.93 -6.25
N ALA A 40 -0.53 5.05 -5.38
CA ALA A 40 -0.72 5.14 -3.95
C ALA A 40 -0.13 6.45 -3.37
N ASN A 41 1.05 6.85 -3.83
CA ASN A 41 1.66 8.12 -3.44
C ASN A 41 0.84 9.32 -3.91
N TYR A 42 0.31 9.28 -5.14
CA TYR A 42 -0.55 10.34 -5.66
C TYR A 42 -1.83 10.49 -4.82
N LEU A 43 -2.51 9.39 -4.55
CA LEU A 43 -3.71 9.41 -3.71
C LEU A 43 -3.42 9.91 -2.29
N ALA A 44 -2.30 9.51 -1.73
CA ALA A 44 -1.90 9.98 -0.40
C ALA A 44 -1.56 11.48 -0.40
N ALA A 45 -0.88 11.98 -1.44
CA ALA A 45 -0.60 13.41 -1.60
C ALA A 45 -1.90 14.21 -1.83
N GLY A 46 -2.80 13.70 -2.67
CA GLY A 46 -4.10 14.33 -2.90
C GLY A 46 -4.92 14.48 -1.62
N GLN A 47 -4.92 13.46 -0.77
CA GLN A 47 -5.58 13.53 0.54
C GLN A 47 -5.01 14.64 1.43
N LEU A 48 -3.72 14.96 1.33
CA LEU A 48 -3.10 16.02 2.12
C LEU A 48 -3.37 17.41 1.54
N TYR A 49 -3.26 17.56 0.22
CA TYR A 49 -3.10 18.86 -0.41
C TYR A 49 -4.27 19.30 -1.27
N LEU A 50 -5.00 18.37 -1.91
CA LEU A 50 -6.00 18.71 -2.91
C LEU A 50 -7.40 18.79 -2.32
N LEU A 51 -8.12 19.85 -2.70
CA LEU A 51 -9.53 20.06 -2.43
C LEU A 51 -10.38 19.71 -3.66
N ASP A 52 -9.84 19.98 -4.86
CA ASP A 52 -10.51 19.75 -6.13
C ASP A 52 -9.52 19.38 -7.23
N ASN A 53 -10.03 19.15 -8.47
CA ASN A 53 -9.22 18.76 -9.64
C ASN A 53 -8.39 17.47 -9.40
N PRO A 54 -9.02 16.38 -8.94
CA PRO A 54 -8.30 15.20 -8.46
C PRO A 54 -7.54 14.45 -9.57
N LEU A 55 -7.89 14.67 -10.84
CA LEU A 55 -7.20 14.07 -12.00
C LEU A 55 -6.27 15.04 -12.71
N LEU A 56 -6.07 16.24 -12.16
CA LEU A 56 -5.23 17.30 -12.76
C LEU A 56 -5.57 17.57 -14.23
N ARG A 57 -6.87 17.60 -14.56
CA ARG A 57 -7.33 17.85 -15.93
C ARG A 57 -7.03 19.27 -16.40
N GLU A 58 -6.87 20.17 -15.48
CA GLU A 58 -6.45 21.56 -15.71
C GLU A 58 -5.25 21.91 -14.84
N PRO A 59 -4.49 22.95 -15.16
CA PRO A 59 -3.37 23.42 -14.33
C PRO A 59 -3.84 23.72 -12.90
N LEU A 60 -3.00 23.39 -11.92
CA LEU A 60 -3.30 23.66 -10.51
C LEU A 60 -3.44 25.17 -10.28
N ARG A 61 -4.48 25.52 -9.53
CA ARG A 61 -4.77 26.86 -9.06
C ARG A 61 -4.92 26.87 -7.52
N PRO A 62 -4.78 28.00 -6.86
CA PRO A 62 -4.94 28.09 -5.40
C PRO A 62 -6.26 27.52 -4.89
N GLU A 63 -7.34 27.64 -5.65
CA GLU A 63 -8.69 27.15 -5.30
C GLU A 63 -8.75 25.61 -5.22
N HIS A 64 -7.84 24.93 -5.94
CA HIS A 64 -7.75 23.46 -5.91
C HIS A 64 -7.03 22.93 -4.66
N LEU A 65 -6.40 23.83 -3.87
CA LEU A 65 -5.61 23.45 -2.73
C LEU A 65 -6.37 23.68 -1.42
N LYS A 66 -6.11 22.83 -0.45
CA LYS A 66 -6.63 23.01 0.91
C LYS A 66 -5.96 24.20 1.59
N ARG A 67 -6.75 25.00 2.29
CA ARG A 67 -6.24 26.16 3.05
C ARG A 67 -5.48 25.71 4.31
N THR A 68 -5.93 24.64 4.94
CA THR A 68 -5.30 24.05 6.13
C THR A 68 -4.71 22.72 5.76
N LEU A 69 -3.38 22.63 5.82
CA LEU A 69 -2.65 21.41 5.53
C LEU A 69 -2.37 20.69 6.86
N VAL A 70 -3.04 19.58 7.08
CA VAL A 70 -2.84 18.72 8.26
C VAL A 70 -2.51 17.33 7.77
N GLY A 71 -1.45 16.76 8.27
CA GLY A 71 -0.99 15.42 7.93
C GLY A 71 0.50 15.39 7.67
N HIS A 72 1.00 14.23 7.30
CA HIS A 72 2.43 13.98 7.19
C HIS A 72 2.75 13.24 5.91
N TRP A 73 3.68 13.81 5.13
CA TRP A 73 4.17 13.18 3.90
C TRP A 73 5.41 12.29 4.13
N GLY A 74 6.27 12.64 5.08
CA GLY A 74 7.62 12.10 5.21
C GLY A 74 7.72 10.57 5.25
N THR A 75 6.79 9.88 5.92
CA THR A 75 6.78 8.42 6.01
C THR A 75 5.95 7.73 4.91
N VAL A 76 5.12 8.48 4.19
CA VAL A 76 4.13 7.94 3.26
C VAL A 76 4.74 7.17 2.11
N PRO A 77 5.77 7.68 1.39
CA PRO A 77 6.37 6.93 0.29
C PRO A 77 6.97 5.59 0.74
N GLY A 78 7.59 5.57 1.93
CA GLY A 78 8.14 4.35 2.53
C GLY A 78 7.05 3.36 2.93
N GLN A 79 5.97 3.81 3.55
CA GLN A 79 4.81 2.96 3.89
C GLN A 79 4.19 2.36 2.63
N ASN A 80 3.96 3.17 1.60
CA ASN A 80 3.42 2.72 0.33
C ASN A 80 4.37 1.72 -0.37
N PHE A 81 5.68 1.93 -0.29
CA PHE A 81 6.65 0.99 -0.83
C PHE A 81 6.60 -0.37 -0.13
N ILE A 82 6.61 -0.37 1.19
CA ILE A 82 6.51 -1.60 2.00
C ILE A 82 5.20 -2.33 1.68
N TYR A 83 4.07 -1.62 1.68
CA TYR A 83 2.77 -2.20 1.41
C TYR A 83 2.70 -2.84 0.01
N THR A 84 3.16 -2.14 -1.03
CA THR A 84 3.20 -2.64 -2.40
C THR A 84 3.95 -3.96 -2.51
N HIS A 85 5.11 -4.06 -1.83
CA HIS A 85 5.92 -5.28 -1.85
C HIS A 85 5.32 -6.39 -0.99
N LEU A 86 4.74 -6.08 0.17
CA LEU A 86 4.01 -7.06 0.99
C LEU A 86 2.82 -7.63 0.23
N ASN A 87 2.03 -6.78 -0.42
CA ASN A 87 0.88 -7.19 -1.21
C ASN A 87 1.28 -8.18 -2.32
N ARG A 88 2.40 -7.93 -3.00
CA ARG A 88 2.98 -8.88 -3.97
C ARG A 88 3.30 -10.23 -3.32
N VAL A 89 3.88 -10.24 -2.14
CA VAL A 89 4.26 -11.47 -1.43
C VAL A 89 3.01 -12.22 -0.95
N ILE A 90 2.05 -11.49 -0.36
CA ILE A 90 0.78 -12.02 0.09
C ILE A 90 0.04 -12.73 -1.05
N THR A 91 -0.11 -12.04 -2.17
CA THR A 91 -0.80 -12.57 -3.36
C THR A 91 -0.07 -13.79 -3.94
N ARG A 92 1.26 -13.72 -4.05
CA ARG A 92 2.06 -14.81 -4.62
C ARG A 92 2.01 -16.10 -3.80
N HIS A 93 1.94 -15.96 -2.49
CA HIS A 93 2.03 -17.09 -1.56
C HIS A 93 0.71 -17.37 -0.82
N GLU A 94 -0.38 -16.69 -1.20
CA GLU A 94 -1.70 -16.80 -0.60
C GLU A 94 -1.69 -16.67 0.93
N LEU A 95 -0.94 -15.70 1.43
CA LEU A 95 -0.74 -15.52 2.87
C LEU A 95 -1.90 -14.75 3.50
N ASN A 96 -2.28 -15.16 4.71
CA ASN A 96 -3.14 -14.37 5.58
C ASN A 96 -2.27 -13.47 6.45
N MET A 97 -2.25 -12.16 6.17
CA MET A 97 -1.43 -11.19 6.89
C MET A 97 -2.25 -9.98 7.33
N ILE A 98 -1.87 -9.41 8.45
CA ILE A 98 -2.38 -8.15 8.96
C ILE A 98 -1.26 -7.12 8.82
N TYR A 99 -1.54 -6.03 8.10
CA TYR A 99 -0.63 -4.89 8.04
C TYR A 99 -0.96 -3.88 9.14
N VAL A 100 -0.01 -3.60 10.02
CA VAL A 100 -0.15 -2.60 11.08
C VAL A 100 0.77 -1.42 10.78
N SER A 101 0.17 -0.25 10.55
CA SER A 101 0.90 1.01 10.39
C SER A 101 1.06 1.69 11.75
N GLY A 102 2.29 1.80 12.25
CA GLY A 102 2.59 2.45 13.52
C GLY A 102 2.35 3.97 13.51
N PRO A 103 2.83 4.72 12.48
CA PRO A 103 2.64 6.16 12.43
C PRO A 103 1.20 6.55 12.08
N GLY A 104 0.36 6.84 13.08
CA GLY A 104 -1.03 7.26 12.86
C GLY A 104 -1.18 8.50 11.98
N HIS A 105 -0.22 9.42 12.05
CA HIS A 105 -0.18 10.61 11.18
C HIS A 105 0.12 10.28 9.69
N GLY A 106 0.60 9.09 9.39
CA GLY A 106 0.76 8.57 8.03
C GLY A 106 -0.43 7.74 7.54
N GLY A 107 -1.58 7.81 8.19
CA GLY A 107 -2.78 7.04 7.86
C GLY A 107 -3.33 7.27 6.44
N ASN A 108 -3.00 8.40 5.82
CA ASN A 108 -3.32 8.66 4.42
C ASN A 108 -2.68 7.66 3.45
N ALA A 109 -1.54 7.05 3.81
CA ALA A 109 -0.97 5.94 3.04
C ALA A 109 -1.88 4.72 3.06
N VAL A 110 -2.36 4.32 4.25
CA VAL A 110 -3.27 3.16 4.39
C VAL A 110 -4.58 3.40 3.65
N VAL A 111 -5.16 4.60 3.78
CA VAL A 111 -6.38 4.98 3.06
C VAL A 111 -6.17 4.94 1.54
N ALA A 112 -5.04 5.43 1.04
CA ALA A 112 -4.71 5.36 -0.39
C ALA A 112 -4.66 3.91 -0.89
N GLN A 113 -4.05 3.01 -0.13
CA GLN A 113 -3.97 1.59 -0.46
C GLN A 113 -5.35 0.94 -0.51
N THR A 114 -6.15 1.12 0.55
CA THR A 114 -7.50 0.53 0.63
C THR A 114 -8.44 1.08 -0.44
N TYR A 115 -8.26 2.34 -0.84
CA TYR A 115 -9.00 2.92 -1.96
C TYR A 115 -8.59 2.30 -3.30
N LEU A 116 -7.29 2.16 -3.58
CA LEU A 116 -6.80 1.49 -4.80
C LEU A 116 -7.30 0.04 -4.89
N GLU A 117 -7.39 -0.63 -3.77
CA GLU A 117 -7.89 -2.00 -3.67
C GLU A 117 -9.40 -2.10 -3.86
N GLY A 118 -10.12 -0.98 -3.80
CA GLY A 118 -11.58 -0.91 -3.86
C GLY A 118 -12.27 -1.20 -2.51
N THR A 119 -11.58 -1.77 -1.54
CA THR A 119 -12.16 -2.07 -0.21
C THR A 119 -12.72 -0.83 0.46
N TYR A 120 -12.07 0.33 0.31
CA TYR A 120 -12.58 1.59 0.85
C TYR A 120 -13.96 1.94 0.29
N SER A 121 -14.13 1.79 -1.01
CA SER A 121 -15.40 2.08 -1.71
C SER A 121 -16.51 1.06 -1.41
N GLU A 122 -16.15 -0.16 -1.02
CA GLU A 122 -17.12 -1.15 -0.54
C GLU A 122 -17.77 -0.72 0.79
N PHE A 123 -16.96 -0.19 1.72
CA PHE A 123 -17.46 0.31 3.00
C PHE A 123 -18.06 1.71 2.92
N TYR A 124 -17.60 2.52 1.99
CA TYR A 124 -18.05 3.90 1.78
C TYR A 124 -18.48 4.09 0.32
N PRO A 125 -19.68 3.61 -0.08
CA PRO A 125 -20.12 3.62 -1.48
C PRO A 125 -20.22 5.02 -2.11
N ASN A 126 -20.33 6.05 -1.30
CA ASN A 126 -20.30 7.44 -1.74
C ASN A 126 -18.88 7.93 -2.14
N VAL A 127 -17.86 7.11 -1.88
CA VAL A 127 -16.47 7.35 -2.30
C VAL A 127 -16.10 6.30 -3.34
N SER A 128 -16.72 6.43 -4.52
CA SER A 128 -16.54 5.53 -5.67
C SER A 128 -15.14 5.60 -6.26
N GLN A 129 -14.75 4.58 -7.04
CA GLN A 129 -13.45 4.56 -7.74
C GLN A 129 -13.53 5.31 -9.07
N ASP A 130 -13.99 6.56 -9.04
CA ASP A 130 -14.08 7.49 -10.15
C ASP A 130 -13.59 8.89 -9.73
N GLU A 131 -13.71 9.87 -10.63
CA GLU A 131 -13.23 11.23 -10.36
C GLU A 131 -13.95 11.88 -9.18
N GLU A 132 -15.28 11.69 -9.08
CA GLU A 132 -16.06 12.25 -7.98
C GLU A 132 -15.76 11.57 -6.66
N GLY A 133 -15.62 10.24 -6.65
CA GLY A 133 -15.22 9.50 -5.47
C GLY A 133 -13.81 9.88 -5.02
N MET A 134 -12.87 10.07 -5.94
CA MET A 134 -11.53 10.56 -5.63
C MET A 134 -11.55 11.98 -5.06
N ARG A 135 -12.41 12.87 -5.58
CA ARG A 135 -12.62 14.22 -5.04
C ARG A 135 -13.13 14.15 -3.60
N ARG A 136 -14.09 13.28 -3.32
CA ARG A 136 -14.61 13.06 -1.96
C ARG A 136 -13.57 12.48 -1.03
N LEU A 137 -12.78 11.51 -1.49
CA LEU A 137 -11.66 10.94 -0.75
C LEU A 137 -10.66 12.03 -0.31
N PHE A 138 -10.29 12.90 -1.23
CA PHE A 138 -9.36 13.98 -0.93
C PHE A 138 -9.95 14.97 0.06
N ARG A 139 -11.22 15.34 -0.09
CA ARG A 139 -11.90 16.26 0.82
C ARG A 139 -12.07 15.73 2.24
N GLN A 140 -12.19 14.43 2.42
CA GLN A 140 -12.39 13.81 3.75
C GLN A 140 -11.18 13.98 4.67
N PHE A 141 -9.97 13.96 4.14
CA PHE A 141 -8.77 14.04 4.94
C PHE A 141 -8.51 15.49 5.37
N SER A 142 -8.26 15.71 6.68
CA SER A 142 -7.95 17.04 7.24
C SER A 142 -9.03 18.12 7.03
N PHE A 143 -10.27 17.72 6.79
CA PHE A 143 -11.38 18.66 6.65
C PHE A 143 -12.17 18.75 7.96
N PRO A 144 -12.53 19.96 8.45
CA PRO A 144 -13.39 20.10 9.61
C PRO A 144 -14.73 19.39 9.38
N GLY A 145 -15.10 18.46 10.27
CA GLY A 145 -16.32 17.66 10.13
C GLY A 145 -16.17 16.37 9.35
N ALA A 146 -15.00 16.07 8.77
CA ALA A 146 -14.71 14.74 8.23
C ALA A 146 -14.83 13.68 9.33
N PRO A 147 -15.32 12.47 9.01
CA PRO A 147 -15.33 11.38 9.98
C PRO A 147 -13.95 11.22 10.59
N ARG A 148 -13.86 11.24 11.93
CA ARG A 148 -12.59 11.19 12.66
C ARG A 148 -11.91 9.82 12.61
N LEU A 149 -11.95 9.16 11.47
CA LEU A 149 -11.30 7.86 11.24
C LEU A 149 -9.79 7.90 11.47
N HIS A 150 -9.19 9.09 11.33
CA HIS A 150 -7.74 9.28 11.43
C HIS A 150 -7.25 9.72 12.81
N GLN A 151 -8.14 10.18 13.71
CA GLN A 151 -7.73 10.71 15.02
C GLN A 151 -7.82 9.69 16.16
N ARG A 152 -8.48 8.57 15.97
CA ARG A 152 -8.38 7.48 16.94
C ARG A 152 -7.11 6.70 16.67
N GLY A 153 -6.02 7.20 17.22
CA GLY A 153 -4.74 6.57 17.21
C GLY A 153 -4.84 5.09 17.56
N GLY A 154 -4.18 4.25 16.79
CA GLY A 154 -3.79 2.93 17.21
C GLY A 154 -4.58 1.74 16.70
N ARG A 155 -5.63 1.91 15.91
CA ARG A 155 -6.21 0.78 15.18
C ARG A 155 -6.49 1.19 13.74
N ALA A 156 -5.43 1.40 12.98
CA ALA A 156 -5.52 1.33 11.54
C ALA A 156 -5.97 -0.09 11.21
N GLY A 157 -7.13 -0.19 10.58
CA GLY A 157 -7.98 -1.36 10.55
C GLY A 157 -7.26 -2.68 10.31
N LEU A 158 -7.70 -3.69 11.04
CA LEU A 158 -7.67 -5.07 10.57
C LEU A 158 -8.46 -5.11 9.26
N LEU A 159 -7.77 -4.91 8.15
CA LEU A 159 -8.33 -5.24 6.85
C LEU A 159 -7.79 -6.61 6.52
N PRO A 160 -8.66 -7.61 6.27
CA PRO A 160 -8.19 -8.84 5.65
C PRO A 160 -7.47 -8.44 4.38
N GLY A 161 -6.21 -8.88 4.24
CA GLY A 161 -5.39 -8.55 3.08
C GLY A 161 -6.13 -8.95 1.80
N PRO A 162 -6.44 -8.01 0.90
CA PRO A 162 -7.17 -8.35 -0.29
C PRO A 162 -6.26 -9.11 -1.25
N ARG A 163 -6.77 -10.15 -1.82
CA ARG A 163 -6.20 -10.78 -3.01
C ARG A 163 -6.48 -9.87 -4.21
N LEU A 164 -5.59 -8.91 -4.46
CA LEU A 164 -5.79 -7.92 -5.51
C LEU A 164 -5.49 -8.41 -6.91
N TRP A 165 -4.67 -9.44 -7.02
CA TRP A 165 -4.14 -9.86 -8.30
C TRP A 165 -4.09 -11.38 -8.37
N ARG A 166 -4.60 -11.95 -9.46
CA ARG A 166 -4.29 -13.34 -9.81
C ARG A 166 -2.80 -13.47 -10.15
N GLY A 167 -2.26 -14.66 -10.07
CA GLY A 167 -0.86 -14.92 -10.40
C GLY A 167 -0.45 -14.49 -11.82
N ASP A 168 -1.44 -14.22 -12.69
CA ASP A 168 -1.29 -13.71 -14.05
C ASP A 168 -1.29 -12.17 -14.14
N GLY A 169 -1.42 -11.48 -13.01
CA GLY A 169 -1.43 -10.02 -12.97
C GLY A 169 -2.74 -9.36 -13.37
N GLN A 170 -3.85 -10.12 -13.43
CA GLN A 170 -5.19 -9.59 -13.67
C GLN A 170 -5.95 -9.35 -12.34
N PRO A 171 -6.86 -8.36 -12.31
CA PRO A 171 -7.75 -8.17 -11.17
C PRO A 171 -8.59 -9.43 -10.93
N ASP A 172 -8.79 -9.82 -9.67
CA ASP A 172 -9.63 -10.97 -9.33
C ASP A 172 -11.12 -10.65 -9.56
N PRO A 173 -11.81 -11.24 -10.57
CA PRO A 173 -13.21 -11.00 -10.82
C PRO A 173 -14.15 -11.65 -9.79
N ASP A 174 -13.66 -12.63 -9.03
CA ASP A 174 -14.47 -13.37 -8.06
C ASP A 174 -14.54 -12.70 -6.69
N ARG A 175 -13.96 -11.51 -6.57
CA ARG A 175 -13.96 -10.72 -5.34
C ARG A 175 -15.37 -10.43 -4.82
N ARG A 176 -16.36 -10.26 -5.72
CA ARG A 176 -17.76 -9.95 -5.37
C ARG A 176 -18.52 -11.09 -4.70
N LEU A 177 -18.04 -12.32 -4.78
CA LEU A 177 -18.77 -13.50 -4.34
C LEU A 177 -18.36 -14.02 -2.95
N ARG A 178 -17.40 -13.41 -2.27
CA ARG A 178 -16.89 -13.87 -0.97
C ARG A 178 -17.21 -12.97 0.21
N SER A 179 -18.04 -11.95 0.01
CA SER A 179 -18.56 -11.07 1.06
C SER A 179 -20.01 -11.43 1.44
N GLY A 180 -20.25 -12.72 1.63
CA GLY A 180 -21.49 -13.25 2.19
C GLY A 180 -21.22 -13.84 3.58
#